data_4c7093bede7ac31b6c768a09bd91611e
#
_entry.id   4c7093bede7ac31b6c768a09bd91611e
#
_cell.length_a   1.000
_cell.length_b   1.000
_cell.length_c   1.000
_cell.angle_alpha   90.00
_cell.angle_beta   90.00
_cell.angle_gamma   90.00
#
_symmetry.space_group_name_H-M   'P 1'
#
loop_
_entity.id
_entity.type
_entity.pdbx_description
1 polymer ?
#
loop_
_entity_poly.entity_id
_entity_poly.type
_entity_poly.pdbx_seq_one_letter_code
_entity_poly.pdbx_strand_id
1 'polypeptide(L)'
;MLENLPYFQRHLPEDLSRVNEVINQAVQSDVALISQIGTYIISAGGKRLRPIMTILAGKSVGYDGDKLYALAAMVEFIHTSTLLHDDVVDESDLRRGRETANNLFGNAAAVLVGDFLYTRAFQLMVDSGSMRILEVMADATNIIAEGEVMQLMNIGNTDITEAQYVQVIQYKTAKLFEAAAQVGAILGNAAPEHEQALKDYGMYVGTAFQIIDDVLDYSGETEEIGKNVGDDLAEGKPTLPLIYLMRNGAKQVADDVLHALENADCSSFQKIHDYVVHSDALTYSISEARKAVEQAVASLAVLPDSEVKQAMIQLAEESLARVS
;
A
#
# COMPACT_ATOMS: atom_id res chain seq x y z
N MET A 1 3.88 -13.26 -10.90
CA MET A 1 2.61 -12.80 -11.44
C MET A 1 2.81 -11.70 -12.49
N LEU A 2 3.10 -10.44 -12.14
CA LEU A 2 3.41 -9.38 -13.13
C LEU A 2 4.51 -9.79 -14.13
N GLU A 3 5.51 -10.53 -13.67
CA GLU A 3 6.63 -11.03 -14.49
C GLU A 3 6.21 -11.86 -15.70
N ASN A 4 4.98 -12.41 -15.70
CA ASN A 4 4.47 -13.21 -16.82
C ASN A 4 3.78 -12.36 -17.90
N LEU A 5 3.58 -11.07 -17.68
CA LEU A 5 2.91 -10.18 -18.63
C LEU A 5 3.91 -9.60 -19.63
N PRO A 6 3.59 -9.55 -20.94
CA PRO A 6 4.56 -9.21 -21.99
C PRO A 6 5.27 -7.86 -21.82
N TYR A 7 4.55 -6.82 -21.38
CA TYR A 7 5.15 -5.52 -21.11
C TYR A 7 6.14 -5.58 -19.94
N PHE A 8 5.73 -6.23 -18.84
CA PHE A 8 6.55 -6.35 -17.64
C PHE A 8 7.79 -7.20 -17.87
N GLN A 9 7.70 -8.27 -18.68
CA GLN A 9 8.87 -9.07 -19.06
C GLN A 9 9.91 -8.26 -19.85
N ARG A 10 9.45 -7.35 -20.72
CA ARG A 10 10.35 -6.59 -21.61
C ARG A 10 10.97 -5.37 -20.96
N HIS A 11 10.20 -4.64 -20.18
CA HIS A 11 10.57 -3.29 -19.72
C HIS A 11 10.82 -3.19 -18.22
N LEU A 12 10.05 -3.93 -17.40
CA LEU A 12 10.10 -3.82 -15.95
C LEU A 12 11.49 -4.13 -15.34
N PRO A 13 12.25 -5.15 -15.80
CA PRO A 13 13.56 -5.44 -15.20
C PRO A 13 14.54 -4.27 -15.32
N GLU A 14 14.58 -3.59 -16.45
CA GLU A 14 15.43 -2.42 -16.66
C GLU A 14 14.95 -1.22 -15.82
N ASP A 15 13.64 -0.92 -15.85
CA ASP A 15 13.04 0.16 -15.07
C ASP A 15 13.31 -0.03 -13.55
N LEU A 16 13.09 -1.25 -13.03
CA LEU A 16 13.34 -1.56 -11.62
C LEU A 16 14.84 -1.54 -11.29
N SER A 17 15.72 -1.96 -12.19
CA SER A 17 17.17 -1.84 -12.00
C SER A 17 17.55 -0.39 -11.75
N ARG A 18 17.06 0.54 -12.57
CA ARG A 18 17.32 1.98 -12.46
C ARG A 18 16.76 2.57 -11.15
N VAL A 19 15.56 2.18 -10.76
CA VAL A 19 14.98 2.57 -9.46
C VAL A 19 15.86 2.05 -8.31
N ASN A 20 16.27 0.79 -8.36
CA ASN A 20 17.10 0.18 -7.31
C ASN A 20 18.49 0.84 -7.24
N GLU A 21 19.08 1.27 -8.37
CA GLU A 21 20.32 2.05 -8.37
C GLU A 21 20.16 3.36 -7.60
N VAL A 22 19.08 4.13 -7.85
CA VAL A 22 18.78 5.35 -7.10
C VAL A 22 18.58 5.06 -5.62
N ILE A 23 17.80 4.03 -5.28
CA ILE A 23 17.55 3.60 -3.89
C ILE A 23 18.86 3.27 -3.20
N ASN A 24 19.70 2.43 -3.82
CA ASN A 24 20.98 1.99 -3.24
C ASN A 24 21.97 3.15 -3.03
N GLN A 25 21.97 4.15 -3.93
CA GLN A 25 22.79 5.34 -3.76
C GLN A 25 22.25 6.24 -2.64
N ALA A 26 20.94 6.45 -2.60
CA ALA A 26 20.31 7.38 -1.68
C ALA A 26 20.23 6.85 -0.23
N VAL A 27 20.28 5.54 -0.01
CA VAL A 27 20.30 4.94 1.35
C VAL A 27 21.65 5.01 2.01
N GLN A 28 22.72 5.30 1.26
CA GLN A 28 24.06 5.40 1.82
C GLN A 28 24.21 6.59 2.77
N SER A 29 24.89 6.36 3.88
CA SER A 29 25.18 7.36 4.90
C SER A 29 26.53 7.07 5.56
N ASP A 30 27.23 8.11 6.00
CA ASP A 30 28.43 7.97 6.84
C ASP A 30 28.10 7.39 8.24
N VAL A 31 26.83 7.40 8.62
CA VAL A 31 26.34 6.76 9.84
C VAL A 31 26.02 5.30 9.54
N ALA A 32 26.89 4.39 9.98
CA ALA A 32 26.83 2.95 9.64
C ALA A 32 25.46 2.30 9.94
N LEU A 33 24.83 2.66 11.05
CA LEU A 33 23.54 2.10 11.46
C LEU A 33 22.43 2.45 10.47
N ILE A 34 22.44 3.65 9.87
CA ILE A 34 21.48 4.08 8.85
C ILE A 34 21.60 3.18 7.62
N SER A 35 22.83 3.02 7.10
CA SER A 35 23.08 2.17 5.93
C SER A 35 22.72 0.72 6.20
N GLN A 36 22.99 0.21 7.42
CA GLN A 36 22.66 -1.16 7.81
C GLN A 36 21.15 -1.42 7.84
N ILE A 37 20.38 -0.61 8.56
CA ILE A 37 18.93 -0.77 8.69
C ILE A 37 18.23 -0.45 7.36
N GLY A 38 18.63 0.63 6.68
CA GLY A 38 18.08 0.99 5.37
C GLY A 38 18.29 -0.13 4.34
N THR A 39 19.47 -0.73 4.28
CA THR A 39 19.72 -1.87 3.40
C THR A 39 18.92 -3.10 3.84
N TYR A 40 18.80 -3.35 5.14
CA TYR A 40 18.01 -4.47 5.67
C TYR A 40 16.56 -4.41 5.19
N ILE A 41 15.86 -3.30 5.41
CA ILE A 41 14.44 -3.17 5.06
C ILE A 41 14.22 -3.16 3.54
N ILE A 42 15.11 -2.51 2.77
CA ILE A 42 15.00 -2.45 1.31
C ILE A 42 15.25 -3.84 0.70
N SER A 43 16.22 -4.61 1.23
CA SER A 43 16.54 -5.96 0.77
C SER A 43 15.51 -7.02 1.15
N ALA A 44 14.60 -6.72 2.07
CA ALA A 44 13.48 -7.61 2.42
C ALA A 44 12.52 -7.85 1.23
N GLY A 45 12.76 -7.21 0.11
CA GLY A 45 11.99 -7.38 -1.12
C GLY A 45 10.71 -6.55 -1.13
N GLY A 46 9.78 -6.95 -1.99
CA GLY A 46 8.49 -6.31 -2.20
C GLY A 46 8.19 -6.18 -3.68
N LYS A 47 6.91 -6.12 -4.03
CA LYS A 47 6.45 -6.08 -5.42
C LYS A 47 6.73 -4.74 -6.11
N ARG A 48 7.25 -3.73 -5.40
CA ARG A 48 7.55 -2.36 -5.91
C ARG A 48 6.37 -1.73 -6.67
N LEU A 49 5.13 -2.01 -6.25
CA LEU A 49 3.92 -1.56 -6.98
C LEU A 49 3.84 -0.04 -7.10
N ARG A 50 4.20 0.71 -6.05
CA ARG A 50 4.16 2.17 -6.08
C ARG A 50 5.21 2.78 -7.01
N PRO A 51 6.50 2.36 -7.00
CA PRO A 51 7.45 2.70 -8.05
C PRO A 51 6.97 2.38 -9.47
N ILE A 52 6.43 1.17 -9.68
CA ILE A 52 5.88 0.74 -10.97
C ILE A 52 4.75 1.68 -11.41
N MET A 53 3.86 2.05 -10.50
CA MET A 53 2.77 2.99 -10.78
C MET A 53 3.29 4.36 -11.24
N THR A 54 4.30 4.92 -10.56
CA THR A 54 4.94 6.18 -10.96
C THR A 54 5.53 6.08 -12.37
N ILE A 55 6.21 4.97 -12.67
CA ILE A 55 6.84 4.73 -13.97
C ILE A 55 5.79 4.62 -15.07
N LEU A 56 4.76 3.77 -14.87
CA LEU A 56 3.70 3.59 -15.86
C LEU A 56 2.92 4.88 -16.11
N ALA A 57 2.61 5.63 -15.05
CA ALA A 57 1.93 6.91 -15.18
C ALA A 57 2.74 7.92 -16.00
N GLY A 58 4.04 8.08 -15.73
CA GLY A 58 4.91 8.96 -16.50
C GLY A 58 5.03 8.54 -17.97
N LYS A 59 5.26 7.24 -18.21
CA LYS A 59 5.37 6.69 -19.57
C LYS A 59 4.05 6.79 -20.35
N SER A 60 2.89 6.66 -19.69
CA SER A 60 1.57 6.76 -20.35
C SER A 60 1.29 8.14 -20.95
N VAL A 61 1.96 9.17 -20.43
CA VAL A 61 1.88 10.55 -20.92
C VAL A 61 3.14 10.98 -21.68
N GLY A 62 3.97 10.01 -22.07
CA GLY A 62 5.12 10.22 -22.97
C GLY A 62 6.42 10.67 -22.30
N TYR A 63 6.54 10.58 -20.98
CA TYR A 63 7.78 10.89 -20.29
C TYR A 63 8.68 9.65 -20.13
N ASP A 64 9.96 9.78 -20.51
CA ASP A 64 10.97 8.71 -20.41
C ASP A 64 12.35 9.26 -19.97
N GLY A 65 12.34 10.21 -19.03
CA GLY A 65 13.58 10.81 -18.50
C GLY A 65 13.97 10.24 -17.13
N ASP A 66 15.25 10.44 -16.76
CA ASP A 66 15.86 9.89 -15.54
C ASP A 66 15.17 10.30 -14.23
N LYS A 67 14.55 11.48 -14.20
CA LYS A 67 13.79 11.94 -13.03
C LYS A 67 12.64 11.02 -12.66
N LEU A 68 12.13 10.21 -13.62
CA LEU A 68 11.07 9.24 -13.36
C LEU A 68 11.52 8.20 -12.33
N TYR A 69 12.74 7.70 -12.45
CA TYR A 69 13.28 6.69 -11.53
C TYR A 69 13.62 7.27 -10.16
N ALA A 70 14.09 8.53 -10.13
CA ALA A 70 14.30 9.23 -8.86
C ALA A 70 13.00 9.45 -8.09
N LEU A 71 11.90 9.82 -8.78
CA LEU A 71 10.61 10.00 -8.14
C LEU A 71 9.93 8.66 -7.78
N ALA A 72 10.14 7.60 -8.56
CA ALA A 72 9.72 6.26 -8.19
C ALA A 72 10.45 5.77 -6.92
N ALA A 73 11.75 6.04 -6.80
CA ALA A 73 12.53 5.76 -5.59
C ALA A 73 12.05 6.61 -4.39
N MET A 74 11.71 7.88 -4.61
CA MET A 74 11.15 8.76 -3.59
C MET A 74 9.87 8.21 -2.99
N VAL A 75 8.93 7.74 -3.83
CA VAL A 75 7.68 7.12 -3.37
C VAL A 75 7.95 5.86 -2.56
N GLU A 76 8.94 5.05 -2.96
CA GLU A 76 9.33 3.86 -2.21
C GLU A 76 9.97 4.20 -0.86
N PHE A 77 10.71 5.31 -0.76
CA PHE A 77 11.26 5.76 0.53
C PHE A 77 10.16 6.22 1.49
N ILE A 78 9.16 6.96 1.02
CA ILE A 78 7.99 7.30 1.85
C ILE A 78 7.32 6.02 2.34
N HIS A 79 7.03 5.07 1.44
CA HIS A 79 6.44 3.79 1.83
C HIS A 79 7.31 3.01 2.83
N THR A 80 8.61 2.93 2.61
CA THR A 80 9.51 2.19 3.49
C THR A 80 9.64 2.85 4.87
N SER A 81 9.62 4.19 4.91
CA SER A 81 9.58 4.95 6.16
C SER A 81 8.31 4.64 6.96
N THR A 82 7.13 4.65 6.30
CA THR A 82 5.88 4.29 7.02
C THR A 82 5.92 2.86 7.54
N LEU A 83 6.48 1.90 6.78
CA LEU A 83 6.62 0.52 7.27
C LEU A 83 7.48 0.41 8.52
N LEU A 84 8.60 1.18 8.62
CA LEU A 84 9.46 1.18 9.80
C LEU A 84 8.76 1.77 11.03
N HIS A 85 7.93 2.80 10.82
CA HIS A 85 7.15 3.41 11.89
C HIS A 85 5.98 2.51 12.31
N ASP A 86 5.26 1.93 11.35
CA ASP A 86 4.13 1.02 11.60
C ASP A 86 4.58 -0.21 12.40
N ASP A 87 5.72 -0.83 12.05
CA ASP A 87 6.25 -1.98 12.79
C ASP A 87 6.48 -1.66 14.27
N VAL A 88 6.84 -0.41 14.60
CA VAL A 88 7.00 0.03 15.99
C VAL A 88 5.65 0.29 16.66
N VAL A 89 4.70 0.93 15.96
CA VAL A 89 3.38 1.28 16.48
C VAL A 89 2.52 0.02 16.71
N ASP A 90 2.58 -0.91 15.77
CA ASP A 90 1.82 -2.17 15.78
C ASP A 90 2.53 -3.27 16.61
N GLU A 91 3.73 -2.99 17.16
CA GLU A 91 4.59 -3.96 17.87
C GLU A 91 4.82 -5.25 17.05
N SER A 92 4.95 -5.12 15.74
CA SER A 92 5.04 -6.26 14.82
C SER A 92 6.36 -7.00 14.95
N ASP A 93 6.31 -8.34 14.97
CA ASP A 93 7.48 -9.22 15.06
C ASP A 93 8.03 -9.60 13.68
N LEU A 94 7.15 -9.75 12.69
CA LEU A 94 7.48 -10.24 11.36
C LEU A 94 7.00 -9.28 10.26
N ARG A 95 7.85 -9.11 9.25
CA ARG A 95 7.51 -8.44 8.00
C ARG A 95 8.13 -9.16 6.81
N ARG A 96 7.29 -9.56 5.85
CA ARG A 96 7.71 -10.32 4.65
C ARG A 96 8.50 -11.58 5.01
N GLY A 97 8.10 -12.30 6.06
CA GLY A 97 8.73 -13.53 6.53
C GLY A 97 10.09 -13.34 7.22
N ARG A 98 10.45 -12.08 7.57
CA ARG A 98 11.68 -11.75 8.33
C ARG A 98 11.33 -10.99 9.60
N GLU A 99 12.21 -11.06 10.60
CA GLU A 99 12.08 -10.21 11.78
C GLU A 99 12.01 -8.73 11.38
N THR A 100 11.22 -7.95 12.11
CA THR A 100 11.11 -6.51 11.89
C THR A 100 12.38 -5.77 12.32
N ALA A 101 12.59 -4.56 11.78
CA ALA A 101 13.76 -3.76 12.13
C ALA A 101 13.74 -3.34 13.61
N ASN A 102 12.56 -3.08 14.19
CA ASN A 102 12.43 -2.76 15.61
C ASN A 102 12.84 -3.93 16.52
N ASN A 103 12.54 -5.17 16.15
CA ASN A 103 12.98 -6.35 16.90
C ASN A 103 14.51 -6.52 16.87
N LEU A 104 15.13 -6.36 15.69
CA LEU A 104 16.56 -6.57 15.52
C LEU A 104 17.42 -5.41 16.04
N PHE A 105 16.97 -4.16 15.87
CA PHE A 105 17.79 -2.96 16.12
C PHE A 105 17.19 -2.05 17.20
N GLY A 106 16.00 -2.38 17.70
CA GLY A 106 15.26 -1.60 18.70
C GLY A 106 14.41 -0.47 18.08
N ASN A 107 13.33 -0.10 18.79
CA ASN A 107 12.33 0.90 18.36
C ASN A 107 12.97 2.24 18.00
N ALA A 108 13.89 2.76 18.82
CA ALA A 108 14.53 4.05 18.57
C ALA A 108 15.30 4.08 17.25
N ALA A 109 16.01 3.00 16.91
CA ALA A 109 16.76 2.91 15.66
C ALA A 109 15.81 2.80 14.46
N ALA A 110 14.74 2.01 14.55
CA ALA A 110 13.74 1.88 13.50
C ALA A 110 13.06 3.22 13.19
N VAL A 111 12.62 3.95 14.21
CA VAL A 111 12.00 5.28 14.06
C VAL A 111 12.95 6.28 13.41
N LEU A 112 14.20 6.40 13.92
CA LEU A 112 15.17 7.37 13.40
C LEU A 112 15.62 7.07 11.96
N VAL A 113 15.71 5.78 11.59
CA VAL A 113 16.01 5.41 10.20
C VAL A 113 14.79 5.62 9.30
N GLY A 114 13.58 5.41 9.81
CA GLY A 114 12.35 5.84 9.13
C GLY A 114 12.37 7.33 8.82
N ASP A 115 12.70 8.18 9.79
CA ASP A 115 12.85 9.63 9.59
C ASP A 115 13.92 9.98 8.56
N PHE A 116 15.05 9.25 8.57
CA PHE A 116 16.09 9.44 7.57
C PHE A 116 15.59 9.12 6.16
N LEU A 117 14.90 8.00 5.95
CA LEU A 117 14.33 7.67 4.64
C LEU A 117 13.29 8.70 4.19
N TYR A 118 12.46 9.16 5.13
CA TYR A 118 11.48 10.20 4.88
C TYR A 118 12.15 11.51 4.43
N THR A 119 13.18 11.96 5.14
CA THR A 119 13.92 13.17 4.75
C THR A 119 14.69 12.98 3.44
N ARG A 120 15.18 11.80 3.15
CA ARG A 120 15.82 11.48 1.87
C ARG A 120 14.81 11.57 0.70
N ALA A 121 13.57 11.14 0.91
CA ALA A 121 12.50 11.33 -0.05
C ALA A 121 12.28 12.82 -0.37
N PHE A 122 12.29 13.71 0.65
CA PHE A 122 12.19 15.16 0.42
C PHE A 122 13.34 15.71 -0.42
N GLN A 123 14.57 15.23 -0.24
CA GLN A 123 15.70 15.64 -1.07
C GLN A 123 15.46 15.28 -2.55
N LEU A 124 14.97 14.05 -2.83
CA LEU A 124 14.64 13.63 -4.20
C LEU A 124 13.47 14.46 -4.79
N MET A 125 12.50 14.87 -3.98
CA MET A 125 11.42 15.77 -4.41
C MET A 125 11.98 17.14 -4.83
N VAL A 126 12.86 17.72 -4.02
CA VAL A 126 13.50 19.01 -4.30
C VAL A 126 14.34 18.93 -5.58
N ASP A 127 15.09 17.87 -5.77
CA ASP A 127 15.93 17.64 -6.97
C ASP A 127 15.09 17.50 -8.25
N SER A 128 13.80 17.16 -8.13
CA SER A 128 12.87 17.17 -9.26
C SER A 128 12.73 18.56 -9.90
N GLY A 129 12.90 19.62 -9.10
CA GLY A 129 12.71 21.01 -9.51
C GLY A 129 11.25 21.40 -9.73
N SER A 130 10.29 20.58 -9.35
CA SER A 130 8.86 20.83 -9.50
C SER A 130 8.21 21.14 -8.16
N MET A 131 7.80 22.37 -7.95
CA MET A 131 7.05 22.78 -6.77
C MET A 131 5.72 22.03 -6.66
N ARG A 132 5.08 21.74 -7.80
CA ARG A 132 3.82 21.01 -7.83
C ARG A 132 3.95 19.55 -7.34
N ILE A 133 5.07 18.88 -7.65
CA ILE A 133 5.36 17.55 -7.09
C ILE A 133 5.52 17.63 -5.58
N LEU A 134 6.22 18.67 -5.09
CA LEU A 134 6.37 18.91 -3.67
C LEU A 134 5.01 19.12 -2.97
N GLU A 135 4.12 19.94 -3.54
CA GLU A 135 2.78 20.19 -3.02
C GLU A 135 1.97 18.89 -2.93
N VAL A 136 1.91 18.11 -4.03
CA VAL A 136 1.18 16.83 -4.06
C VAL A 136 1.70 15.86 -3.01
N MET A 137 3.02 15.76 -2.85
CA MET A 137 3.60 14.83 -1.88
C MET A 137 3.47 15.33 -0.44
N ALA A 138 3.55 16.62 -0.19
CA ALA A 138 3.29 17.20 1.12
C ALA A 138 1.85 16.94 1.58
N ASP A 139 0.87 17.18 0.69
CA ASP A 139 -0.54 16.87 0.96
C ASP A 139 -0.76 15.37 1.17
N ALA A 140 -0.14 14.54 0.32
CA ALA A 140 -0.29 13.09 0.42
C ALA A 140 0.27 12.56 1.75
N THR A 141 1.47 12.98 2.14
CA THR A 141 2.09 12.53 3.39
C THR A 141 1.34 13.01 4.63
N ASN A 142 0.76 14.22 4.58
CA ASN A 142 -0.11 14.71 5.66
C ASN A 142 -1.37 13.82 5.80
N ILE A 143 -2.04 13.53 4.68
CA ILE A 143 -3.25 12.67 4.67
C ILE A 143 -2.91 11.24 5.14
N ILE A 144 -1.75 10.71 4.76
CA ILE A 144 -1.30 9.39 5.24
C ILE A 144 -1.13 9.41 6.76
N ALA A 145 -0.48 10.43 7.31
CA ALA A 145 -0.33 10.58 8.76
C ALA A 145 -1.69 10.69 9.49
N GLU A 146 -2.65 11.44 8.92
CA GLU A 146 -4.03 11.47 9.42
C GLU A 146 -4.68 10.07 9.36
N GLY A 147 -4.46 9.30 8.28
CA GLY A 147 -4.95 7.94 8.13
C GLY A 147 -4.43 6.98 9.20
N GLU A 148 -3.13 7.09 9.55
CA GLU A 148 -2.53 6.33 10.65
C GLU A 148 -3.21 6.64 12.00
N VAL A 149 -3.40 7.93 12.30
CA VAL A 149 -4.10 8.36 13.53
C VAL A 149 -5.55 7.88 13.51
N MET A 150 -6.24 7.97 12.37
CA MET A 150 -7.61 7.46 12.22
C MET A 150 -7.69 5.96 12.49
N GLN A 151 -6.74 5.17 11.99
CA GLN A 151 -6.68 3.73 12.26
C GLN A 151 -6.48 3.48 13.75
N LEU A 152 -5.54 4.16 14.38
CA LEU A 152 -5.30 4.05 15.82
C LEU A 152 -6.57 4.37 16.65
N MET A 153 -7.31 5.40 16.27
CA MET A 153 -8.57 5.78 16.94
C MET A 153 -9.71 4.77 16.72
N ASN A 154 -9.61 3.93 15.69
CA ASN A 154 -10.61 2.92 15.35
C ASN A 154 -10.26 1.52 15.88
N ILE A 155 -9.15 1.35 16.58
CA ILE A 155 -8.84 0.09 17.28
C ILE A 155 -9.96 -0.21 18.29
N GLY A 156 -10.55 -1.41 18.20
CA GLY A 156 -11.66 -1.81 19.06
C GLY A 156 -12.99 -1.07 18.82
N ASN A 157 -13.08 -0.24 17.77
CA ASN A 157 -14.31 0.50 17.46
C ASN A 157 -15.35 -0.40 16.79
N THR A 158 -16.34 -0.82 17.56
CA THR A 158 -17.42 -1.69 17.12
C THR A 158 -18.55 -0.98 16.37
N ASP A 159 -18.60 0.35 16.43
CA ASP A 159 -19.60 1.19 15.75
C ASP A 159 -19.12 1.69 14.36
N ILE A 160 -17.93 1.31 13.94
CA ILE A 160 -17.34 1.76 12.68
C ILE A 160 -18.26 1.44 11.49
N THR A 161 -18.43 2.43 10.63
CA THR A 161 -19.17 2.26 9.38
C THR A 161 -18.22 1.82 8.27
N GLU A 162 -18.77 1.11 7.26
CA GLU A 162 -18.01 0.78 6.05
C GLU A 162 -17.42 2.03 5.37
N ALA A 163 -18.17 3.14 5.33
CA ALA A 163 -17.65 4.40 4.80
C ALA A 163 -16.44 4.92 5.58
N GLN A 164 -16.44 4.79 6.90
CA GLN A 164 -15.30 5.17 7.75
C GLN A 164 -14.11 4.22 7.52
N TYR A 165 -14.35 2.91 7.40
CA TYR A 165 -13.32 1.95 7.02
C TYR A 165 -12.69 2.32 5.67
N VAL A 166 -13.52 2.55 4.64
CA VAL A 166 -13.03 2.97 3.30
C VAL A 166 -12.19 4.24 3.40
N GLN A 167 -12.62 5.22 4.20
CA GLN A 167 -11.85 6.45 4.41
C GLN A 167 -10.48 6.16 5.05
N VAL A 168 -10.39 5.28 6.04
CA VAL A 168 -9.13 4.89 6.68
C VAL A 168 -8.17 4.27 5.65
N ILE A 169 -8.62 3.27 4.89
CA ILE A 169 -7.76 2.62 3.89
C ILE A 169 -7.37 3.54 2.74
N GLN A 170 -8.25 4.47 2.36
CA GLN A 170 -7.93 5.48 1.35
C GLN A 170 -6.84 6.44 1.86
N TYR A 171 -6.94 6.91 3.09
CA TYR A 171 -5.97 7.84 3.67
C TYR A 171 -4.64 7.14 3.94
N LYS A 172 -4.65 6.01 4.66
CA LYS A 172 -3.42 5.30 5.04
C LYS A 172 -2.69 4.68 3.85
N THR A 173 -3.41 4.02 2.95
CA THR A 173 -2.81 3.16 1.92
C THR A 173 -2.97 3.69 0.51
N ALA A 174 -4.21 3.98 0.07
CA ALA A 174 -4.48 4.33 -1.32
C ALA A 174 -3.92 5.71 -1.69
N LYS A 175 -3.80 6.63 -0.73
CA LYS A 175 -3.26 7.98 -0.96
C LYS A 175 -1.85 7.99 -1.54
N LEU A 176 -0.98 7.07 -1.13
CA LEU A 176 0.36 6.98 -1.71
C LEU A 176 0.34 6.40 -3.14
N PHE A 177 -0.59 5.52 -3.47
CA PHE A 177 -0.79 5.06 -4.86
C PHE A 177 -1.33 6.20 -5.75
N GLU A 178 -2.29 6.97 -5.25
CA GLU A 178 -2.79 8.17 -5.91
C GLU A 178 -1.66 9.15 -6.23
N ALA A 179 -0.87 9.52 -5.21
CA ALA A 179 0.24 10.45 -5.35
C ALA A 179 1.33 9.90 -6.30
N ALA A 180 1.64 8.61 -6.25
CA ALA A 180 2.60 7.95 -7.13
C ALA A 180 2.22 8.09 -8.61
N ALA A 181 0.95 7.83 -8.95
CA ALA A 181 0.44 8.01 -10.30
C ALA A 181 0.41 9.50 -10.71
N GLN A 182 -0.05 10.38 -9.81
CA GLN A 182 -0.13 11.81 -10.07
C GLN A 182 1.25 12.43 -10.30
N VAL A 183 2.27 12.05 -9.52
CA VAL A 183 3.65 12.51 -9.70
C VAL A 183 4.21 12.14 -11.07
N GLY A 184 3.96 10.90 -11.53
CA GLY A 184 4.32 10.48 -12.89
C GLY A 184 3.66 11.34 -13.96
N ALA A 185 2.37 11.63 -13.81
CA ALA A 185 1.61 12.48 -14.73
C ALA A 185 2.15 13.91 -14.78
N ILE A 186 2.41 14.53 -13.62
CA ILE A 186 2.97 15.90 -13.52
C ILE A 186 4.33 15.97 -14.18
N LEU A 187 5.19 14.96 -13.95
CA LEU A 187 6.52 14.93 -14.56
C LEU A 187 6.46 14.90 -16.09
N GLY A 188 5.46 14.23 -16.65
CA GLY A 188 5.18 14.17 -18.09
C GLY A 188 4.42 15.37 -18.63
N ASN A 189 4.14 16.39 -17.81
CA ASN A 189 3.31 17.54 -18.17
C ASN A 189 1.95 17.13 -18.77
N ALA A 190 1.31 16.15 -18.15
CA ALA A 190 0.01 15.63 -18.57
C ALA A 190 -1.05 16.74 -18.67
N ALA A 191 -1.98 16.62 -19.63
CA ALA A 191 -3.16 17.46 -19.64
C ALA A 191 -3.97 17.23 -18.33
N PRO A 192 -4.70 18.25 -17.83
CA PRO A 192 -5.39 18.14 -16.55
C PRO A 192 -6.34 16.93 -16.45
N GLU A 193 -6.99 16.56 -17.55
CA GLU A 193 -7.86 15.39 -17.62
C GLU A 193 -7.09 14.06 -17.49
N HIS A 194 -5.91 13.98 -18.08
CA HIS A 194 -5.04 12.78 -17.96
C HIS A 194 -4.45 12.68 -16.56
N GLU A 195 -4.04 13.81 -15.97
CA GLU A 195 -3.54 13.84 -14.60
C GLU A 195 -4.63 13.39 -13.62
N GLN A 196 -5.86 13.89 -13.77
CA GLN A 196 -6.97 13.48 -12.91
C GLN A 196 -7.29 11.98 -13.08
N ALA A 197 -7.31 11.48 -14.32
CA ALA A 197 -7.52 10.06 -14.60
C ALA A 197 -6.47 9.16 -13.94
N LEU A 198 -5.20 9.55 -13.99
CA LEU A 198 -4.11 8.81 -13.36
C LEU A 198 -4.17 8.88 -11.83
N LYS A 199 -4.56 10.03 -11.29
CA LYS A 199 -4.83 10.20 -9.86
C LYS A 199 -5.94 9.26 -9.40
N ASP A 200 -7.09 9.25 -10.09
CA ASP A 200 -8.23 8.38 -9.77
C ASP A 200 -7.84 6.90 -9.90
N TYR A 201 -7.13 6.54 -10.95
CA TYR A 201 -6.59 5.20 -11.14
C TYR A 201 -5.75 4.74 -9.94
N GLY A 202 -4.81 5.58 -9.47
CA GLY A 202 -3.97 5.26 -8.30
C GLY A 202 -4.80 5.07 -7.04
N MET A 203 -5.77 5.95 -6.77
CA MET A 203 -6.67 5.84 -5.62
C MET A 203 -7.45 4.52 -5.63
N TYR A 204 -8.05 4.16 -6.77
CA TYR A 204 -8.85 2.94 -6.86
C TYR A 204 -8.00 1.66 -6.79
N VAL A 205 -6.82 1.63 -7.42
CA VAL A 205 -5.89 0.49 -7.28
C VAL A 205 -5.45 0.32 -5.83
N GLY A 206 -5.10 1.41 -5.15
CA GLY A 206 -4.70 1.36 -3.75
C GLY A 206 -5.83 0.89 -2.82
N THR A 207 -7.07 1.32 -3.10
CA THR A 207 -8.27 0.87 -2.36
C THR A 207 -8.48 -0.63 -2.54
N ALA A 208 -8.48 -1.12 -3.78
CA ALA A 208 -8.62 -2.54 -4.07
C ALA A 208 -7.50 -3.37 -3.42
N PHE A 209 -6.27 -2.87 -3.50
CA PHE A 209 -5.10 -3.53 -2.91
C PHE A 209 -5.27 -3.75 -1.40
N GLN A 210 -5.73 -2.71 -0.65
CA GLN A 210 -5.92 -2.83 0.79
C GLN A 210 -7.09 -3.77 1.14
N ILE A 211 -8.23 -3.69 0.44
CA ILE A 211 -9.34 -4.61 0.69
C ILE A 211 -8.91 -6.06 0.48
N ILE A 212 -8.09 -6.34 -0.55
CA ILE A 212 -7.57 -7.70 -0.77
C ILE A 212 -6.55 -8.11 0.29
N ASP A 213 -5.71 -7.19 0.79
CA ASP A 213 -4.83 -7.49 1.92
C ASP A 213 -5.63 -7.92 3.16
N ASP A 214 -6.74 -7.22 3.47
CA ASP A 214 -7.62 -7.55 4.58
C ASP A 214 -8.36 -8.90 4.38
N VAL A 215 -8.71 -9.24 3.13
CA VAL A 215 -9.27 -10.58 2.79
C VAL A 215 -8.24 -11.66 3.01
N LEU A 216 -6.98 -11.43 2.61
CA LEU A 216 -5.90 -12.41 2.75
C LEU A 216 -5.57 -12.71 4.21
N ASP A 217 -5.76 -11.76 5.13
CA ASP A 217 -5.59 -11.99 6.57
C ASP A 217 -6.52 -13.09 7.13
N TYR A 218 -7.60 -13.42 6.41
CA TYR A 218 -8.53 -14.51 6.76
C TYR A 218 -8.52 -15.69 5.80
N SER A 219 -7.96 -15.57 4.59
CA SER A 219 -8.06 -16.62 3.55
C SER A 219 -6.70 -17.10 3.04
N GLY A 220 -5.62 -16.39 3.33
CA GLY A 220 -4.28 -16.70 2.85
C GLY A 220 -3.55 -17.70 3.74
N GLU A 221 -2.49 -18.31 3.21
CA GLU A 221 -1.52 -19.05 3.98
C GLU A 221 -0.41 -18.11 4.48
N THR A 222 0.11 -18.37 5.68
CA THR A 222 1.17 -17.52 6.32
C THR A 222 2.37 -17.29 5.40
N GLU A 223 2.72 -18.27 4.56
CA GLU A 223 3.84 -18.14 3.60
C GLU A 223 3.57 -17.13 2.48
N GLU A 224 2.30 -16.95 2.09
CA GLU A 224 1.92 -16.00 1.04
C GLU A 224 1.78 -14.57 1.56
N ILE A 225 1.33 -14.42 2.80
CA ILE A 225 1.08 -13.11 3.44
C ILE A 225 2.39 -12.51 3.97
N GLY A 226 3.31 -13.34 4.46
CA GLY A 226 4.56 -12.92 5.11
C GLY A 226 4.35 -12.27 6.49
N LYS A 227 3.15 -12.40 7.06
CA LYS A 227 2.72 -12.07 8.41
C LYS A 227 1.96 -13.27 8.98
N ASN A 228 1.60 -13.24 10.25
CA ASN A 228 0.70 -14.24 10.80
C ASN A 228 -0.73 -13.99 10.29
N VAL A 229 -1.48 -15.06 10.08
CA VAL A 229 -2.90 -14.99 9.76
C VAL A 229 -3.65 -14.52 11.00
N GLY A 230 -4.52 -13.49 10.85
CA GLY A 230 -5.28 -12.93 11.96
C GLY A 230 -4.62 -11.81 12.75
N ASP A 231 -3.51 -11.26 12.26
CA ASP A 231 -2.85 -10.12 12.90
C ASP A 231 -3.82 -8.93 13.03
N ASP A 232 -4.70 -8.67 12.04
CA ASP A 232 -5.67 -7.56 12.11
C ASP A 232 -6.66 -7.70 13.28
N LEU A 233 -7.14 -8.93 13.56
CA LEU A 233 -7.99 -9.17 14.73
C LEU A 233 -7.20 -9.05 16.04
N ALA A 234 -5.96 -9.56 16.06
CA ALA A 234 -5.07 -9.46 17.20
C ALA A 234 -4.73 -8.01 17.59
N GLU A 235 -4.69 -7.14 16.60
CA GLU A 235 -4.48 -5.70 16.76
C GLU A 235 -5.80 -4.94 16.99
N GLY A 236 -6.95 -5.62 17.01
CA GLY A 236 -8.27 -5.01 17.18
C GLY A 236 -8.70 -4.13 15.99
N LYS A 237 -8.18 -4.38 14.80
CA LYS A 237 -8.48 -3.61 13.57
C LYS A 237 -9.79 -4.10 12.95
N PRO A 238 -10.83 -3.24 12.85
CA PRO A 238 -12.10 -3.61 12.24
C PRO A 238 -12.00 -3.55 10.71
N THR A 239 -11.63 -4.66 10.09
CA THR A 239 -11.52 -4.80 8.63
C THR A 239 -12.86 -5.14 7.99
N LEU A 240 -12.96 -5.01 6.65
CA LEU A 240 -14.23 -5.16 5.93
C LEU A 240 -14.93 -6.51 6.17
N PRO A 241 -14.25 -7.67 6.20
CA PRO A 241 -14.88 -8.94 6.54
C PRO A 241 -15.54 -8.93 7.91
N LEU A 242 -14.93 -8.33 8.94
CA LEU A 242 -15.47 -8.22 10.28
C LEU A 242 -16.65 -7.24 10.33
N ILE A 243 -16.55 -6.10 9.66
CA ILE A 243 -17.65 -5.11 9.53
C ILE A 243 -18.87 -5.78 8.89
N TYR A 244 -18.67 -6.62 7.87
CA TYR A 244 -19.74 -7.36 7.25
C TYR A 244 -20.46 -8.29 8.25
N LEU A 245 -19.68 -9.06 9.03
CA LEU A 245 -20.23 -9.98 10.05
C LEU A 245 -20.99 -9.24 11.15
N MET A 246 -20.45 -8.12 11.65
CA MET A 246 -21.11 -7.31 12.67
C MET A 246 -22.49 -6.80 12.22
N ARG A 247 -22.67 -6.55 10.92
CA ARG A 247 -23.89 -5.95 10.35
C ARG A 247 -24.88 -6.97 9.81
N ASN A 248 -24.39 -8.05 9.22
CA ASN A 248 -25.20 -9.00 8.47
C ASN A 248 -25.25 -10.40 9.12
N GLY A 249 -24.36 -10.67 10.08
CA GLY A 249 -24.32 -11.93 10.79
C GLY A 249 -25.51 -12.15 11.74
N ALA A 250 -25.75 -13.40 12.13
CA ALA A 250 -26.67 -13.69 13.21
C ALA A 250 -26.22 -12.98 14.50
N LYS A 251 -27.15 -12.64 15.38
CA LYS A 251 -26.84 -11.86 16.60
C LYS A 251 -25.66 -12.43 17.39
N GLN A 252 -25.59 -13.75 17.58
CA GLN A 252 -24.49 -14.39 18.30
C GLN A 252 -23.13 -14.16 17.58
N VAL A 253 -23.11 -14.21 16.24
CA VAL A 253 -21.90 -13.99 15.44
C VAL A 253 -21.44 -12.53 15.58
N ALA A 254 -22.38 -11.59 15.47
CA ALA A 254 -22.08 -10.17 15.67
C ALA A 254 -21.54 -9.90 17.08
N ASP A 255 -22.20 -10.42 18.11
CA ASP A 255 -21.78 -10.23 19.52
C ASP A 255 -20.37 -10.83 19.77
N ASP A 256 -20.05 -12.00 19.19
CA ASP A 256 -18.73 -12.61 19.30
C ASP A 256 -17.64 -11.79 18.61
N VAL A 257 -17.91 -11.26 17.41
CA VAL A 257 -16.96 -10.39 16.66
C VAL A 257 -16.73 -9.09 17.42
N LEU A 258 -17.79 -8.45 17.92
CA LEU A 258 -17.71 -7.25 18.74
C LEU A 258 -16.81 -7.48 19.96
N HIS A 259 -17.05 -8.57 20.69
CA HIS A 259 -16.26 -8.92 21.87
C HIS A 259 -14.78 -9.15 21.55
N ALA A 260 -14.49 -9.86 20.44
CA ALA A 260 -13.12 -10.14 20.03
C ALA A 260 -12.35 -8.84 19.62
N LEU A 261 -13.02 -7.93 18.92
CA LEU A 261 -12.45 -6.63 18.55
C LEU A 261 -12.19 -5.73 19.76
N GLU A 262 -13.18 -5.58 20.65
CA GLU A 262 -13.06 -4.72 21.85
C GLU A 262 -11.90 -5.13 22.77
N ASN A 263 -11.58 -6.43 22.80
CA ASN A 263 -10.57 -6.96 23.72
C ASN A 263 -9.26 -7.36 23.02
N ALA A 264 -9.15 -7.18 21.70
CA ALA A 264 -8.03 -7.68 20.89
C ALA A 264 -7.75 -9.17 21.23
N ASP A 265 -8.82 -10.00 21.27
CA ASP A 265 -8.78 -11.37 21.79
C ASP A 265 -8.31 -12.37 20.75
N CYS A 266 -7.00 -12.59 20.69
CA CYS A 266 -6.39 -13.60 19.82
C CYS A 266 -6.92 -15.03 20.11
N SER A 267 -7.39 -15.33 21.32
CA SER A 267 -7.89 -16.68 21.65
C SER A 267 -9.18 -17.01 20.92
N SER A 268 -9.93 -16.00 20.50
CA SER A 268 -11.15 -16.13 19.70
C SER A 268 -10.91 -16.25 18.19
N PHE A 269 -9.66 -16.11 17.72
CA PHE A 269 -9.34 -16.04 16.29
C PHE A 269 -9.94 -17.20 15.49
N GLN A 270 -9.72 -18.45 15.91
CA GLN A 270 -10.22 -19.60 15.16
C GLN A 270 -11.75 -19.55 14.98
N LYS A 271 -12.48 -19.15 16.02
CA LYS A 271 -13.94 -19.01 15.98
C LYS A 271 -14.38 -17.91 15.00
N ILE A 272 -13.71 -16.75 15.05
CA ILE A 272 -14.02 -15.64 14.16
C ILE A 272 -13.66 -15.96 12.72
N HIS A 273 -12.50 -16.57 12.50
CA HIS A 273 -12.07 -17.08 11.20
C HIS A 273 -13.11 -18.04 10.60
N ASP A 274 -13.62 -18.99 11.39
CA ASP A 274 -14.66 -19.92 10.94
C ASP A 274 -15.94 -19.17 10.52
N TYR A 275 -16.32 -18.12 11.23
CA TYR A 275 -17.44 -17.26 10.84
C TYR A 275 -17.18 -16.52 9.53
N VAL A 276 -16.00 -15.97 9.35
CA VAL A 276 -15.61 -15.27 8.11
C VAL A 276 -15.65 -16.22 6.92
N VAL A 277 -15.00 -17.38 7.02
CA VAL A 277 -14.86 -18.33 5.91
C VAL A 277 -16.19 -19.00 5.52
N HIS A 278 -17.08 -19.25 6.51
CA HIS A 278 -18.38 -19.92 6.26
C HIS A 278 -19.53 -18.92 6.00
N SER A 279 -19.23 -17.64 5.82
CA SER A 279 -20.21 -16.59 5.48
C SER A 279 -19.92 -15.99 4.12
N ASP A 280 -20.72 -14.98 3.72
CA ASP A 280 -20.51 -14.20 2.53
C ASP A 280 -19.48 -13.05 2.72
N ALA A 281 -18.82 -12.93 3.89
CA ALA A 281 -17.95 -11.80 4.22
C ALA A 281 -16.78 -11.64 3.25
N LEU A 282 -16.08 -12.74 2.92
CA LEU A 282 -14.98 -12.71 1.94
C LEU A 282 -15.50 -12.39 0.52
N THR A 283 -16.59 -13.06 0.11
CA THR A 283 -17.21 -12.83 -1.21
C THR A 283 -17.64 -11.38 -1.37
N TYR A 284 -18.24 -10.78 -0.34
CA TYR A 284 -18.60 -9.38 -0.30
C TYR A 284 -17.37 -8.48 -0.44
N SER A 285 -16.36 -8.70 0.39
CA SER A 285 -15.12 -7.89 0.38
C SER A 285 -14.42 -7.95 -0.98
N ILE A 286 -14.31 -9.14 -1.58
CA ILE A 286 -13.77 -9.32 -2.93
C ILE A 286 -14.61 -8.57 -3.97
N SER A 287 -15.94 -8.54 -3.81
CA SER A 287 -16.81 -7.79 -4.73
C SER A 287 -16.57 -6.28 -4.66
N GLU A 288 -16.33 -5.72 -3.47
CA GLU A 288 -15.99 -4.31 -3.29
C GLU A 288 -14.61 -3.98 -3.90
N ALA A 289 -13.60 -4.85 -3.69
CA ALA A 289 -12.31 -4.71 -4.35
C ALA A 289 -12.44 -4.76 -5.88
N ARG A 290 -13.28 -5.64 -6.43
CA ARG A 290 -13.57 -5.73 -7.87
C ARG A 290 -14.18 -4.43 -8.42
N LYS A 291 -15.12 -3.82 -7.71
CA LYS A 291 -15.69 -2.53 -8.10
C LYS A 291 -14.61 -1.44 -8.16
N ALA A 292 -13.69 -1.42 -7.20
CA ALA A 292 -12.57 -0.48 -7.23
C ALA A 292 -11.66 -0.72 -8.44
N VAL A 293 -11.34 -1.98 -8.78
CA VAL A 293 -10.56 -2.30 -10.00
C VAL A 293 -11.30 -1.85 -11.27
N GLU A 294 -12.60 -2.09 -11.36
CA GLU A 294 -13.41 -1.63 -12.51
C GLU A 294 -13.38 -0.10 -12.64
N GLN A 295 -13.45 0.63 -11.53
CA GLN A 295 -13.31 2.09 -11.52
C GLN A 295 -11.90 2.54 -11.93
N ALA A 296 -10.86 1.85 -11.47
CA ALA A 296 -9.48 2.11 -11.89
C ALA A 296 -9.32 1.95 -13.41
N VAL A 297 -9.80 0.86 -13.98
CA VAL A 297 -9.74 0.61 -15.42
C VAL A 297 -10.55 1.65 -16.19
N ALA A 298 -11.75 2.00 -15.70
CA ALA A 298 -12.60 2.99 -16.33
C ALA A 298 -11.95 4.39 -16.37
N SER A 299 -11.22 4.78 -15.32
CA SER A 299 -10.51 6.06 -15.29
C SER A 299 -9.48 6.22 -16.40
N LEU A 300 -8.88 5.11 -16.86
CA LEU A 300 -7.90 5.12 -17.95
C LEU A 300 -8.51 5.35 -19.35
N ALA A 301 -9.84 5.43 -19.47
CA ALA A 301 -10.51 5.54 -20.78
C ALA A 301 -10.07 6.78 -21.60
N VAL A 302 -9.72 7.87 -20.92
CA VAL A 302 -9.27 9.12 -21.57
C VAL A 302 -7.83 9.07 -22.10
N LEU A 303 -7.04 8.10 -21.65
CA LEU A 303 -5.66 7.94 -22.12
C LEU A 303 -5.64 7.25 -23.50
N PRO A 304 -4.68 7.62 -24.37
CA PRO A 304 -4.52 6.95 -25.65
C PRO A 304 -4.18 5.47 -25.48
N ASP A 305 -4.65 4.65 -26.40
CA ASP A 305 -4.34 3.22 -26.40
C ASP A 305 -2.84 3.00 -26.63
N SER A 306 -2.23 2.22 -25.74
CA SER A 306 -0.79 1.94 -25.74
C SER A 306 -0.50 0.65 -24.95
N GLU A 307 0.70 0.08 -25.15
CA GLU A 307 1.17 -1.03 -24.32
C GLU A 307 1.26 -0.65 -22.84
N VAL A 308 1.59 0.61 -22.53
CA VAL A 308 1.65 1.14 -21.15
C VAL A 308 0.26 1.16 -20.53
N LYS A 309 -0.76 1.64 -21.25
CA LYS A 309 -2.16 1.62 -20.78
C LYS A 309 -2.62 0.18 -20.51
N GLN A 310 -2.29 -0.76 -21.39
CA GLN A 310 -2.60 -2.18 -21.17
C GLN A 310 -1.88 -2.74 -19.93
N ALA A 311 -0.62 -2.37 -19.70
CA ALA A 311 0.11 -2.74 -18.51
C ALA A 311 -0.54 -2.17 -17.23
N MET A 312 -1.07 -0.95 -17.27
CA MET A 312 -1.80 -0.36 -16.14
C MET A 312 -3.11 -1.12 -15.87
N ILE A 313 -3.86 -1.50 -16.90
CA ILE A 313 -5.06 -2.32 -16.75
C ILE A 313 -4.70 -3.64 -16.06
N GLN A 314 -3.68 -4.33 -16.56
CA GLN A 314 -3.21 -5.59 -16.01
C GLN A 314 -2.71 -5.44 -14.55
N LEU A 315 -2.04 -4.33 -14.21
CA LEU A 315 -1.61 -4.05 -12.84
C LEU A 315 -2.81 -3.94 -11.87
N ALA A 316 -3.89 -3.30 -12.31
CA ALA A 316 -5.11 -3.20 -11.51
C ALA A 316 -5.78 -4.57 -11.33
N GLU A 317 -5.90 -5.37 -12.39
CA GLU A 317 -6.49 -6.71 -12.37
C GLU A 317 -5.68 -7.70 -11.49
N GLU A 318 -4.34 -7.58 -11.49
CA GLU A 318 -3.45 -8.38 -10.63
C GLU A 318 -3.70 -8.16 -9.13
N SER A 319 -4.28 -7.04 -8.73
CA SER A 319 -4.68 -6.84 -7.34
C SER A 319 -5.72 -7.86 -6.87
N LEU A 320 -6.60 -8.32 -7.78
CA LEU A 320 -7.62 -9.35 -7.49
C LEU A 320 -7.08 -10.78 -7.62
N ALA A 321 -6.07 -11.01 -8.46
CA ALA A 321 -5.53 -12.35 -8.72
C ALA A 321 -4.85 -13.00 -7.51
N ARG A 322 -4.64 -12.24 -6.42
CA ARG A 322 -4.03 -12.71 -5.17
C ARG A 322 -4.98 -13.60 -4.34
N VAL A 323 -6.28 -13.59 -4.63
CA VAL A 323 -7.34 -14.33 -3.90
C VAL A 323 -8.15 -15.26 -4.83
N SER A 324 -7.67 -15.49 -6.06
CA SER A 324 -8.32 -16.33 -7.08
C SER A 324 -7.63 -17.68 -7.27
#